data_55671720025886a1f1ea926ea72ba5ab
#
_entry.id   55671720025886a1f1ea926ea72ba5ab
#
_cell.length_a   1.000
_cell.length_b   1.000
_cell.length_c   1.000
_cell.angle_alpha   90.00
_cell.angle_beta   90.00
_cell.angle_gamma   90.00
#
_symmetry.space_group_name_H-M   'P 1'
#
loop_
_entity.id
_entity.type
_entity.pdbx_description
1 polymer ?
#
loop_
_entity_poly.entity_id
_entity_poly.type
_entity_poly.pdbx_seq_one_letter_code
_entity_poly.pdbx_strand_id
1 'polypeptide(L)'
;MDLMRQIYIVNATQVVTSEAHPEGTYSTVSGYPKTFDSRNYNVTEQNPDGDTSRALEVAQAEFYTRVASNLTGGNRAMWTVTLTRADGRQIMRESRGAFPATEPEPTPEEPTE
;
A
#
# COMPACT_ATOMS: atom_id res chain seq x y z
N MET A 1 -7.77 -22.90 -8.61
CA MET A 1 -7.86 -22.92 -8.17
C MET A 1 -7.46 -22.54 -7.20
N ASP A 2 -7.50 -21.97 -7.01
CA ASP A 2 -7.00 -21.75 -6.19
C ASP A 2 -7.48 -21.21 -5.15
N LEU A 3 -7.92 -21.71 -4.40
CA LEU A 3 -8.47 -21.36 -3.12
C LEU A 3 -7.39 -21.18 -2.11
N MET A 4 -6.22 -20.85 -2.59
CA MET A 4 -5.11 -20.67 -1.68
C MET A 4 -5.26 -19.35 -0.94
N ARG A 5 -4.79 -19.34 0.30
CA ARG A 5 -4.76 -18.13 1.09
C ARG A 5 -4.01 -17.03 0.37
N GLN A 6 -4.59 -15.84 0.36
CA GLN A 6 -3.94 -14.66 -0.18
C GLN A 6 -3.94 -13.57 0.87
N ILE A 7 -2.87 -12.81 0.89
CA ILE A 7 -2.74 -11.69 1.80
C ILE A 7 -2.39 -10.47 0.96
N TYR A 8 -3.16 -9.40 1.15
CA TYR A 8 -2.97 -8.15 0.44
C TYR A 8 -2.54 -7.09 1.45
N ILE A 9 -1.66 -6.20 1.03
CA ILE A 9 -1.09 -5.19 1.90
C ILE A 9 -1.29 -3.83 1.27
N VAL A 10 -1.95 -2.93 2.00
CA VAL A 10 -2.07 -1.54 1.59
C VAL A 10 -1.10 -0.74 2.43
N ASN A 11 -0.19 -0.04 1.78
CA ASN A 11 0.77 0.79 2.48
C ASN A 11 0.68 2.22 1.98
N ALA A 12 1.01 3.16 2.84
CA ALA A 12 0.99 4.57 2.50
C ALA A 12 2.22 5.24 3.10
N THR A 13 2.96 5.93 2.27
CA THR A 13 4.13 6.67 2.71
C THR A 13 4.00 8.11 2.26
N GLN A 14 4.73 8.99 2.92
CA GLN A 14 4.72 10.41 2.60
C GLN A 14 6.07 11.00 2.87
N VAL A 15 6.31 12.18 2.32
CA VAL A 15 7.53 12.93 2.59
C VAL A 15 7.19 14.03 3.57
N VAL A 16 7.92 14.07 4.68
CA VAL A 16 7.73 15.07 5.72
C VAL A 16 8.98 15.93 5.78
N THR A 17 8.81 17.24 5.74
CA THR A 17 9.94 18.17 5.82
C THR A 17 10.03 18.75 7.22
N SER A 18 11.23 19.14 7.60
CA SER A 18 11.49 19.79 8.87
C SER A 18 12.67 20.72 8.69
N GLU A 19 12.97 21.48 9.73
CA GLU A 19 14.14 22.36 9.69
C GLU A 19 15.42 21.56 9.49
N ALA A 20 15.51 20.41 10.16
CA ALA A 20 16.69 19.57 10.05
C ALA A 20 16.76 18.87 8.69
N HIS A 21 15.63 18.63 8.05
CA HIS A 21 15.58 17.90 6.79
C HIS A 21 14.64 18.60 5.83
N PRO A 22 15.07 19.75 5.29
CA PRO A 22 14.22 20.48 4.35
C PRO A 22 13.97 19.72 3.05
N GLU A 23 14.86 18.79 2.70
CA GLU A 23 14.68 17.95 1.52
C GLU A 23 13.59 16.91 1.72
N GLY A 24 13.18 16.65 2.99
CA GLY A 24 12.14 15.70 3.28
C GLY A 24 12.66 14.36 3.76
N THR A 25 11.85 13.71 4.55
CA THR A 25 12.14 12.38 5.07
C THR A 25 10.94 11.50 4.78
N TYR A 26 11.20 10.27 4.30
CA TYR A 26 10.12 9.33 4.06
C TYR A 26 9.58 8.79 5.37
N SER A 27 8.28 8.69 5.44
CA SER A 27 7.60 8.26 6.66
C SER A 27 6.37 7.47 6.28
N THR A 28 6.13 6.38 6.97
CA THR A 28 4.92 5.61 6.79
C THR A 28 3.77 6.33 7.48
N VAL A 29 2.65 6.43 6.80
CA VAL A 29 1.47 7.07 7.36
C VAL A 29 0.97 6.24 8.54
N SER A 30 0.54 6.93 9.60
CA SER A 30 0.06 6.26 10.80
C SER A 30 -1.07 5.30 10.46
N GLY A 31 -1.02 4.11 11.02
CA GLY A 31 -2.02 3.08 10.76
C GLY A 31 -1.68 2.16 9.61
N TYR A 32 -0.57 2.41 8.92
CA TYR A 32 -0.16 1.58 7.79
C TYR A 32 1.17 0.91 8.08
N PRO A 33 1.47 -0.18 7.42
CA PRO A 33 0.63 -0.86 6.41
C PRO A 33 -0.53 -1.60 7.04
N LYS A 34 -1.58 -1.84 6.23
CA LYS A 34 -2.72 -2.63 6.65
C LYS A 34 -2.76 -3.92 5.85
N THR A 35 -3.07 -4.99 6.51
CA THR A 35 -3.03 -6.33 5.94
C THR A 35 -4.44 -6.90 5.83
N PHE A 36 -4.74 -7.50 4.69
CA PHE A 36 -6.05 -8.07 4.41
C PHE A 36 -5.85 -9.53 4.01
N ASP A 37 -6.25 -10.42 4.89
CA ASP A 37 -6.00 -11.86 4.75
C ASP A 37 -7.31 -12.52 4.33
N SER A 38 -7.27 -13.33 3.27
CA SER A 38 -8.46 -13.98 2.78
C SER A 38 -9.14 -14.83 3.85
N ARG A 39 -8.36 -15.33 4.81
CA ARG A 39 -8.92 -16.12 5.90
C ARG A 39 -9.76 -15.33 6.88
N ASN A 40 -9.84 -14.02 6.71
CA ASN A 40 -10.72 -13.20 7.53
C ASN A 40 -12.09 -13.04 6.90
N TYR A 41 -12.33 -13.66 5.74
CA TYR A 41 -13.56 -13.45 5.00
C TYR A 41 -14.15 -14.77 4.55
N ASN A 42 -15.38 -15.04 4.96
CA ASN A 42 -16.18 -16.13 4.42
C ASN A 42 -15.51 -17.50 4.50
N VAL A 43 -14.80 -17.76 5.59
CA VAL A 43 -14.16 -19.06 5.79
C VAL A 43 -15.23 -20.12 6.06
N THR A 44 -15.13 -21.24 5.36
CA THR A 44 -16.04 -22.37 5.56
C THR A 44 -15.24 -23.65 5.53
N GLU A 45 -15.90 -24.78 5.84
CA GLU A 45 -15.25 -26.09 5.73
C GLU A 45 -14.80 -26.35 4.31
N GLN A 46 -15.61 -25.91 3.34
CA GLN A 46 -15.29 -26.13 1.93
C GLN A 46 -14.25 -25.14 1.44
N ASN A 47 -14.05 -24.03 2.15
CA ASN A 47 -13.13 -23.00 1.73
C ASN A 47 -12.36 -22.49 2.95
N PRO A 48 -11.42 -23.30 3.46
CA PRO A 48 -10.71 -22.94 4.69
C PRO A 48 -9.75 -21.75 4.52
N ASP A 49 -9.37 -21.44 3.29
CA ASP A 49 -8.47 -20.30 3.06
C ASP A 49 -9.24 -19.01 2.82
N GLY A 50 -10.55 -19.07 2.92
CA GLY A 50 -11.39 -17.90 2.87
C GLY A 50 -11.65 -17.40 1.47
N ASP A 51 -12.03 -16.14 1.38
CA ASP A 51 -12.50 -15.54 0.14
C ASP A 51 -11.46 -14.54 -0.35
N THR A 52 -10.66 -14.96 -1.31
CA THR A 52 -9.59 -14.10 -1.85
C THR A 52 -10.16 -12.90 -2.59
N SER A 53 -11.29 -13.08 -3.26
CA SER A 53 -11.93 -11.97 -3.98
C SER A 53 -12.40 -10.90 -2.99
N ARG A 54 -12.98 -11.33 -1.88
CA ARG A 54 -13.45 -10.38 -0.88
C ARG A 54 -12.29 -9.64 -0.22
N ALA A 55 -11.21 -10.37 0.09
CA ALA A 55 -10.04 -9.74 0.68
C ALA A 55 -9.48 -8.68 -0.26
N LEU A 56 -9.42 -8.98 -1.57
CA LEU A 56 -8.94 -8.02 -2.53
C LEU A 56 -9.87 -6.82 -2.63
N GLU A 57 -11.19 -7.05 -2.63
CA GLU A 57 -12.15 -5.95 -2.68
C GLU A 57 -11.98 -5.01 -1.49
N VAL A 58 -11.82 -5.56 -0.30
CA VAL A 58 -11.67 -4.74 0.90
C VAL A 58 -10.34 -3.99 0.85
N ALA A 59 -9.28 -4.65 0.39
CA ALA A 59 -7.98 -3.99 0.27
C ALA A 59 -8.05 -2.86 -0.76
N GLN A 60 -8.74 -3.07 -1.87
CA GLN A 60 -8.91 -2.02 -2.87
C GLN A 60 -9.70 -0.84 -2.29
N ALA A 61 -10.73 -1.13 -1.50
CA ALA A 61 -11.51 -0.07 -0.86
C ALA A 61 -10.63 0.76 0.07
N GLU A 62 -9.76 0.09 0.82
CA GLU A 62 -8.83 0.80 1.71
C GLU A 62 -7.85 1.65 0.89
N PHE A 63 -7.35 1.10 -0.22
CA PHE A 63 -6.46 1.83 -1.10
C PHE A 63 -7.12 3.13 -1.57
N TYR A 64 -8.34 3.04 -2.10
CA TYR A 64 -9.03 4.21 -2.60
C TYR A 64 -9.38 5.18 -1.49
N THR A 65 -9.73 4.67 -0.31
CA THR A 65 -10.02 5.52 0.84
C THR A 65 -8.80 6.34 1.22
N ARG A 66 -7.62 5.71 1.24
CA ARG A 66 -6.40 6.44 1.61
C ARG A 66 -6.05 7.48 0.55
N VAL A 67 -6.18 7.13 -0.72
CA VAL A 67 -5.91 8.07 -1.79
C VAL A 67 -6.85 9.27 -1.68
N ALA A 68 -8.15 9.01 -1.52
CA ALA A 68 -9.12 10.08 -1.41
C ALA A 68 -8.83 10.97 -0.20
N SER A 69 -8.47 10.36 0.92
CA SER A 69 -8.15 11.11 2.13
C SER A 69 -6.97 12.03 1.91
N ASN A 70 -5.94 11.54 1.21
CA ASN A 70 -4.79 12.38 0.91
C ASN A 70 -5.17 13.55 0.02
N LEU A 71 -6.04 13.30 -0.97
CA LEU A 71 -6.42 14.36 -1.91
C LEU A 71 -7.35 15.38 -1.27
N THR A 72 -8.35 14.93 -0.52
CA THR A 72 -9.37 15.81 0.01
C THR A 72 -8.98 16.46 1.31
N GLY A 73 -8.02 15.89 2.02
CA GLY A 73 -7.58 16.44 3.28
C GLY A 73 -6.64 17.62 3.16
N GLY A 74 -6.39 18.08 1.95
CA GLY A 74 -5.48 19.20 1.74
C GLY A 74 -4.03 18.83 1.96
N ASN A 75 -3.72 17.57 1.94
CA ASN A 75 -2.35 17.12 2.13
C ASN A 75 -1.51 17.52 0.93
N ARG A 76 -0.54 18.36 1.18
CA ARG A 76 0.35 18.83 0.12
C ARG A 76 1.66 18.06 0.07
N ALA A 77 1.86 17.17 1.01
CA ALA A 77 3.06 16.37 1.02
C ALA A 77 3.06 15.44 -0.19
N MET A 78 4.23 15.09 -0.62
CA MET A 78 4.37 14.05 -1.63
C MET A 78 4.08 12.72 -0.95
N TRP A 79 3.31 11.87 -1.61
CA TRP A 79 2.87 10.63 -0.99
C TRP A 79 2.72 9.54 -2.04
N THR A 80 2.74 8.31 -1.56
CA THR A 80 2.50 7.13 -2.40
C THR A 80 1.65 6.16 -1.61
N VAL A 81 0.65 5.60 -2.26
CA VAL A 81 -0.18 4.53 -1.70
C VAL A 81 -0.05 3.34 -2.63
N THR A 82 0.16 2.17 -2.06
CA THR A 82 0.32 0.94 -2.85
C THR A 82 -0.58 -0.15 -2.30
N LEU A 83 -0.95 -1.06 -3.18
CA LEU A 83 -1.62 -2.30 -2.83
C LEU A 83 -0.80 -3.42 -3.44
N THR A 84 -0.25 -4.28 -2.60
CA THR A 84 0.60 -5.39 -3.06
C THR A 84 0.09 -6.69 -2.48
N ARG A 85 0.45 -7.80 -3.13
CA ARG A 85 0.26 -9.11 -2.55
C ARG A 85 1.47 -9.43 -1.67
N ALA A 86 1.28 -10.37 -0.76
CA ALA A 86 2.36 -10.73 0.15
C ALA A 86 3.58 -11.29 -0.58
N ASP A 87 3.40 -11.79 -1.82
CA ASP A 87 4.52 -12.27 -2.61
C ASP A 87 5.31 -11.14 -3.27
N GLY A 88 4.91 -9.90 -3.03
CA GLY A 88 5.62 -8.74 -3.55
C GLY A 88 5.03 -8.17 -4.82
N ARG A 89 4.03 -8.82 -5.41
CA ARG A 89 3.45 -8.33 -6.65
C ARG A 89 2.62 -7.09 -6.39
N GLN A 90 2.97 -5.99 -7.04
CA GLN A 90 2.22 -4.76 -6.91
C GLN A 90 0.98 -4.81 -7.79
N ILE A 91 -0.17 -4.50 -7.20
CA ILE A 91 -1.44 -4.54 -7.88
C ILE A 91 -1.89 -3.14 -8.27
N MET A 92 -1.74 -2.18 -7.36
CA MET A 92 -2.17 -0.81 -7.59
C MET A 92 -1.17 0.14 -6.96
N ARG A 93 -1.06 1.32 -7.54
CA ARG A 93 -0.20 2.36 -7.00
C ARG A 93 -0.72 3.72 -7.40
N GLU A 94 -0.71 4.66 -6.45
CA GLU A 94 -1.01 6.06 -6.71
C GLU A 94 0.02 6.91 -6.00
N SER A 95 0.51 7.93 -6.67
CA SER A 95 1.50 8.83 -6.10
C SER A 95 1.15 10.26 -6.45
N ARG A 96 1.64 11.19 -5.65
CA ARG A 96 1.45 12.58 -5.94
C ARG A 96 2.73 13.33 -5.65
N GLY A 97 3.08 14.25 -6.56
CA GLY A 97 4.26 15.07 -6.41
C GLY A 97 5.51 14.34 -6.85
N ALA A 98 6.59 15.09 -6.93
CA ALA A 98 7.89 14.55 -7.29
C ALA A 98 8.68 14.34 -6.01
N PHE A 99 9.15 13.12 -5.80
CA PHE A 99 9.92 12.83 -4.60
C PHE A 99 11.30 13.45 -4.72
N PRO A 100 11.91 13.79 -3.59
CA PRO A 100 13.25 14.37 -3.61
C PRO A 100 14.26 13.43 -4.25
N ALA A 101 15.32 14.03 -4.77
CA ALA A 101 16.38 13.25 -5.38
C ALA A 101 17.04 12.31 -4.38
N THR A 102 16.92 12.60 -3.11
CA THR A 102 17.47 11.75 -2.06
C THR A 102 16.54 10.62 -1.66
N GLU A 103 15.51 10.40 -2.47
CA GLU A 103 14.60 9.30 -2.24
C GLU A 103 15.36 8.01 -2.04
N PRO A 104 15.07 7.31 -0.97
CA PRO A 104 15.71 6.02 -0.77
C PRO A 104 15.22 5.08 -1.83
N GLU A 105 16.05 4.43 -2.49
CA GLU A 105 15.66 3.76 -3.51
C GLU A 105 15.53 2.50 -3.42
N PRO A 106 14.94 2.02 -3.75
CA PRO A 106 14.74 0.66 -3.61
C PRO A 106 15.38 -0.08 -4.67
N THR A 107 15.39 -0.13 -4.99
CA THR A 107 15.58 -0.78 -5.73
C THR A 107 15.72 -1.11 -6.56
N PRO A 108 15.92 -1.52 -6.91
CA PRO A 108 16.05 -1.82 -7.69
C PRO A 108 15.92 -2.39 -8.40
N GLU A 109 15.66 -2.43 -8.56
CA GLU A 109 15.48 -2.91 -9.15
C GLU A 109 15.71 -3.07 -9.97
N GLU A 110 15.83 -2.99 -10.21
CA GLU A 110 15.98 -3.16 -10.98
C GLU A 110 16.55 -3.48 -11.56
N PRO A 111 16.75 -3.73 -11.93
CA PRO A 111 17.12 -4.12 -12.58
C PRO A 111 17.60 -4.35 -13.19
N THR A 112 17.62 -4.36 -13.42
CA THR A 112 17.95 -4.63 -14.02
C THR A 112 18.27 -5.08 -14.59
N GLU A 113 18.15 -5.31 -14.92
CA GLU A 113 18.27 -5.80 -15.51
C GLU A 113 18.42 -6.02 -16.00
#